data_6c481335b2d6f0cd874ee137d3b15a33
#
_entry.id   6c481335b2d6f0cd874ee137d3b15a33
#
_cell.length_a   1.000
_cell.length_b   1.000
_cell.length_c   1.000
_cell.angle_alpha   90.00
_cell.angle_beta   90.00
_cell.angle_gamma   90.00
#
_symmetry.space_group_name_H-M   'P 1'
#
loop_
_entity.id
_entity.type
_entity.pdbx_description
1 polymer ?
#
loop_
_entity_poly.entity_id
_entity_poly.type
_entity_poly.pdbx_seq_one_letter_code
_entity_poly.pdbx_strand_id
1 'polypeptide(L)'
;MRLGKYNKSLGWLSLFAGTVLLSGCDSALLDPKGQIGLEQRSLILTAFGLMLIVVIPAILMAVGFAWKYRASNKDAKYSPNWSHSNKVEAVVWTVPILIILFLAVLTWKTTHALEPSKPLVHDEKPITIEVVSMDWKWFFIYPEQGIATVNEIAFPANTPVQFKVTSNSVMNSFFIPRLGSQIYAMAGMQTNLHLIANEAGTYDGISASYSGPGFSGMKFKAIATPDRAAFDQWVEKAKQSTNTMSDMAAFEKVATPSEYNKVEYFSNVKPDLFKDVIGKFMDHGKSMNMSQPEGEHSAHEGMEGMDMSHAETAH
;
A
#
# COMPACT_ATOMS: atom_id res chain seq x y z
N MET A 1 50.19 -4.59 -25.12
CA MET A 1 49.28 -5.76 -25.12
C MET A 1 48.37 -5.79 -23.89
N ARG A 2 47.65 -4.69 -23.56
CA ARG A 2 46.76 -4.57 -22.39
C ARG A 2 45.31 -4.13 -22.71
N LEU A 3 45.03 -3.76 -23.94
CA LEU A 3 43.69 -3.29 -24.38
C LEU A 3 42.63 -4.41 -24.51
N GLY A 4 43.06 -5.65 -24.73
CA GLY A 4 42.10 -6.77 -24.93
C GLY A 4 41.37 -7.26 -23.66
N LYS A 5 41.90 -6.95 -22.45
CA LYS A 5 41.25 -7.35 -21.19
C LYS A 5 40.08 -6.39 -20.81
N TYR A 6 40.20 -5.10 -21.12
CA TYR A 6 39.17 -4.11 -20.82
C TYR A 6 37.91 -4.26 -21.70
N ASN A 7 38.08 -4.67 -22.97
CA ASN A 7 36.96 -4.90 -23.89
C ASN A 7 36.10 -6.11 -23.46
N LYS A 8 36.70 -7.13 -22.88
CA LYS A 8 35.95 -8.31 -22.37
C LYS A 8 35.17 -7.97 -21.10
N SER A 9 35.77 -7.25 -20.15
CA SER A 9 35.06 -6.82 -18.94
C SER A 9 33.93 -5.82 -19.22
N LEU A 10 34.13 -4.90 -20.18
CA LEU A 10 33.09 -3.98 -20.62
C LEU A 10 31.94 -4.72 -21.31
N GLY A 11 32.24 -5.74 -22.12
CA GLY A 11 31.24 -6.61 -22.74
C GLY A 11 30.43 -7.42 -21.71
N TRP A 12 31.06 -7.94 -20.68
CA TRP A 12 30.36 -8.63 -19.58
C TRP A 12 29.50 -7.66 -18.74
N LEU A 13 30.00 -6.43 -18.51
CA LEU A 13 29.25 -5.41 -17.78
C LEU A 13 28.01 -4.95 -18.57
N SER A 14 28.15 -4.77 -19.89
CA SER A 14 27.00 -4.41 -20.75
C SER A 14 25.98 -5.55 -20.87
N LEU A 15 26.43 -6.81 -20.93
CA LEU A 15 25.56 -7.99 -20.93
C LEU A 15 24.79 -8.10 -19.60
N PHE A 16 25.48 -7.91 -18.48
CA PHE A 16 24.88 -7.94 -17.14
C PHE A 16 23.88 -6.77 -16.96
N ALA A 17 24.23 -5.56 -17.39
CA ALA A 17 23.32 -4.41 -17.38
C ALA A 17 22.09 -4.66 -18.26
N GLY A 18 22.27 -5.28 -19.44
CA GLY A 18 21.17 -5.66 -20.34
C GLY A 18 20.22 -6.69 -19.73
N THR A 19 20.74 -7.72 -19.07
CA THR A 19 19.92 -8.74 -18.40
C THR A 19 19.16 -8.18 -17.19
N VAL A 20 19.75 -7.28 -16.41
CA VAL A 20 19.07 -6.60 -15.28
C VAL A 20 17.94 -5.68 -15.77
N LEU A 21 18.11 -5.02 -16.92
CA LEU A 21 17.08 -4.17 -17.50
C LEU A 21 15.89 -4.98 -18.08
N LEU A 22 16.13 -6.20 -18.56
CA LEU A 22 15.06 -7.06 -19.10
C LEU A 22 14.23 -7.79 -18.03
N SER A 23 14.76 -8.00 -16.83
CA SER A 23 14.08 -8.74 -15.76
C SER A 23 13.01 -7.93 -15.00
N GLY A 24 12.92 -6.62 -15.24
CA GLY A 24 12.01 -5.72 -14.51
C GLY A 24 10.64 -5.49 -15.16
N CYS A 25 10.35 -6.04 -16.35
CA CYS A 25 9.18 -5.67 -17.14
C CYS A 25 7.83 -6.23 -16.62
N ASP A 26 7.84 -7.24 -15.76
CA ASP A 26 6.60 -7.83 -15.20
C ASP A 26 6.37 -7.46 -13.71
N SER A 27 6.93 -6.37 -13.25
CA SER A 27 6.68 -5.85 -11.90
C SER A 27 5.26 -5.30 -11.80
N ALA A 28 4.53 -5.65 -10.75
CA ALA A 28 3.19 -5.13 -10.47
C ALA A 28 3.12 -3.60 -10.48
N LEU A 29 4.20 -2.94 -10.09
CA LEU A 29 4.32 -1.47 -10.09
C LEU A 29 4.49 -0.89 -11.50
N LEU A 30 5.22 -1.58 -12.39
CA LEU A 30 5.50 -1.09 -13.74
C LEU A 30 4.45 -1.50 -14.76
N ASP A 31 3.66 -2.55 -14.46
CA ASP A 31 2.54 -3.03 -15.28
C ASP A 31 1.27 -3.18 -14.43
N PRO A 32 0.74 -2.07 -13.84
CA PRO A 32 -0.51 -2.10 -13.10
C PRO A 32 -1.70 -2.31 -14.05
N LYS A 33 -2.72 -3.00 -13.55
CA LYS A 33 -3.93 -3.38 -14.29
C LYS A 33 -5.20 -2.71 -13.73
N GLY A 34 -5.04 -1.81 -12.76
CA GLY A 34 -6.12 -1.02 -12.17
C GLY A 34 -5.91 0.47 -12.37
N GLN A 35 -7.00 1.23 -12.38
CA GLN A 35 -6.98 2.69 -12.53
C GLN A 35 -6.08 3.35 -11.49
N ILE A 36 -6.26 3.02 -10.22
CA ILE A 36 -5.45 3.56 -9.11
C ILE A 36 -3.97 3.20 -9.27
N GLY A 37 -3.68 1.97 -9.67
CA GLY A 37 -2.31 1.51 -9.93
C GLY A 37 -1.62 2.29 -11.04
N LEU A 38 -2.33 2.62 -12.14
CA LEU A 38 -1.81 3.44 -13.25
C LEU A 38 -1.45 4.86 -12.79
N GLU A 39 -2.30 5.47 -11.97
CA GLU A 39 -2.05 6.80 -11.43
C GLU A 39 -0.85 6.79 -10.46
N GLN A 40 -0.75 5.79 -9.59
CA GLN A 40 0.40 5.60 -8.70
C GLN A 40 1.71 5.39 -9.47
N ARG A 41 1.70 4.57 -10.53
CA ARG A 41 2.85 4.40 -11.42
C ARG A 41 3.31 5.73 -12.03
N SER A 42 2.37 6.49 -12.57
CA SER A 42 2.66 7.81 -13.16
C SER A 42 3.30 8.76 -12.14
N LEU A 43 2.76 8.77 -10.92
CA LEU A 43 3.28 9.58 -9.82
C LEU A 43 4.72 9.20 -9.45
N ILE A 44 4.98 7.90 -9.28
CA ILE A 44 6.29 7.38 -8.93
C ILE A 44 7.32 7.71 -10.02
N LEU A 45 6.98 7.49 -11.30
CA LEU A 45 7.88 7.78 -12.41
C LEU A 45 8.16 9.28 -12.53
N THR A 46 7.16 10.14 -12.30
CA THR A 46 7.32 11.59 -12.29
C THR A 46 8.25 12.04 -11.15
N ALA A 47 8.02 11.57 -9.94
CA ALA A 47 8.88 11.89 -8.78
C ALA A 47 10.31 11.38 -8.99
N PHE A 48 10.47 10.17 -9.50
CA PHE A 48 11.78 9.60 -9.82
C PHE A 48 12.52 10.40 -10.90
N GLY A 49 11.82 10.80 -11.98
CA GLY A 49 12.39 11.63 -13.04
C GLY A 49 12.88 12.98 -12.51
N LEU A 50 12.10 13.62 -11.64
CA LEU A 50 12.49 14.90 -11.01
C LEU A 50 13.73 14.74 -10.11
N MET A 51 13.82 13.65 -9.35
CA MET A 51 15.00 13.37 -8.53
C MET A 51 16.26 13.17 -9.39
N LEU A 52 16.15 12.54 -10.56
CA LEU A 52 17.28 12.33 -11.46
C LEU A 52 17.90 13.63 -11.97
N ILE A 53 17.13 14.73 -12.06
CA ILE A 53 17.63 16.05 -12.45
C ILE A 53 18.73 16.56 -11.49
N VAL A 54 18.66 16.17 -10.21
CA VAL A 54 19.67 16.52 -9.21
C VAL A 54 20.73 15.43 -9.07
N VAL A 55 20.30 14.18 -9.02
CA VAL A 55 21.18 13.03 -8.75
C VAL A 55 22.19 12.81 -9.86
N ILE A 56 21.77 12.87 -11.14
CA ILE A 56 22.68 12.65 -12.27
C ILE A 56 23.79 13.70 -12.31
N PRO A 57 23.50 15.02 -12.29
CA PRO A 57 24.56 16.03 -12.23
C PRO A 57 25.48 15.89 -11.01
N ALA A 58 24.94 15.57 -9.85
CA ALA A 58 25.74 15.34 -8.63
C ALA A 58 26.74 14.20 -8.81
N ILE A 59 26.29 13.06 -9.33
CA ILE A 59 27.16 11.90 -9.62
C ILE A 59 28.22 12.27 -10.67
N LEU A 60 27.79 12.93 -11.78
CA LEU A 60 28.69 13.32 -12.86
C LEU A 60 29.76 14.32 -12.35
N MET A 61 29.37 15.27 -11.50
CA MET A 61 30.33 16.20 -10.88
C MET A 61 31.28 15.46 -9.94
N ALA A 62 30.79 14.57 -9.08
CA ALA A 62 31.63 13.79 -8.16
C ALA A 62 32.70 12.97 -8.92
N VAL A 63 32.27 12.21 -9.92
CA VAL A 63 33.17 11.39 -10.76
C VAL A 63 34.10 12.30 -11.59
N GLY A 64 33.55 13.34 -12.21
CA GLY A 64 34.32 14.29 -13.02
C GLY A 64 35.41 15.01 -12.24
N PHE A 65 35.10 15.47 -11.03
CA PHE A 65 36.09 16.12 -10.15
C PHE A 65 37.12 15.13 -9.64
N ALA A 66 36.73 13.94 -9.21
CA ALA A 66 37.64 12.88 -8.81
C ALA A 66 38.62 12.51 -9.94
N TRP A 67 38.15 12.48 -11.19
CA TRP A 67 39.00 12.20 -12.34
C TRP A 67 39.88 13.40 -12.73
N LYS A 68 39.34 14.62 -12.73
CA LYS A 68 40.04 15.86 -13.08
C LYS A 68 41.15 16.21 -12.08
N TYR A 69 40.88 16.08 -10.79
CA TYR A 69 41.81 16.46 -9.71
C TYR A 69 42.58 15.27 -9.13
N ARG A 70 42.67 14.15 -9.85
CA ARG A 70 43.50 13.00 -9.46
C ARG A 70 44.99 13.39 -9.35
N ALA A 71 45.72 12.78 -8.45
CA ALA A 71 47.15 13.07 -8.18
C ALA A 71 48.06 12.99 -9.41
N SER A 72 47.70 12.18 -10.43
CA SER A 72 48.46 12.06 -11.68
C SER A 72 48.22 13.21 -12.68
N ASN A 73 47.21 14.05 -12.48
CA ASN A 73 46.91 15.19 -13.35
C ASN A 73 47.61 16.44 -12.84
N LYS A 74 48.76 16.78 -13.44
CA LYS A 74 49.56 17.94 -13.08
C LYS A 74 49.09 19.26 -13.71
N ASP A 75 48.18 19.18 -14.70
CA ASP A 75 47.66 20.36 -15.42
C ASP A 75 46.43 20.96 -14.72
N ALA A 76 45.93 20.32 -13.67
CA ALA A 76 44.77 20.80 -12.91
C ALA A 76 45.12 22.08 -12.15
N LYS A 77 44.35 23.17 -12.39
CA LYS A 77 44.54 24.44 -11.70
C LYS A 77 44.20 24.26 -10.20
N TYR A 78 45.20 24.49 -9.37
CA TYR A 78 45.04 24.51 -7.92
C TYR A 78 44.59 25.90 -7.43
N SER A 79 43.48 25.95 -6.72
CA SER A 79 42.88 27.20 -6.20
C SER A 79 42.54 27.03 -4.70
N PRO A 80 43.56 27.13 -3.84
CA PRO A 80 43.42 26.84 -2.37
C PRO A 80 42.48 27.82 -1.67
N ASN A 81 42.31 29.04 -2.17
CA ASN A 81 41.50 30.08 -1.54
C ASN A 81 40.09 30.16 -2.09
N TRP A 82 39.69 29.22 -2.95
CA TRP A 82 38.31 29.16 -3.41
C TRP A 82 37.39 28.63 -2.32
N SER A 83 36.58 29.50 -1.73
CA SER A 83 35.69 29.16 -0.61
C SER A 83 34.22 29.11 -1.00
N HIS A 84 33.75 29.99 -1.88
CA HIS A 84 32.36 30.03 -2.29
C HIS A 84 32.16 30.70 -3.67
N SER A 85 30.98 30.53 -4.24
CA SER A 85 30.57 31.18 -5.47
C SER A 85 29.06 31.42 -5.44
N ASN A 86 28.62 32.67 -5.38
CA ASN A 86 27.21 33.08 -5.36
C ASN A 86 26.39 32.48 -6.51
N LYS A 87 27.02 32.36 -7.72
CA LYS A 87 26.34 31.77 -8.89
C LYS A 87 26.09 30.28 -8.71
N VAL A 88 27.08 29.54 -8.22
CA VAL A 88 26.94 28.11 -7.96
C VAL A 88 25.92 27.88 -6.84
N GLU A 89 26.02 28.64 -5.76
CA GLU A 89 25.11 28.59 -4.63
C GLU A 89 23.66 28.89 -5.05
N ALA A 90 23.45 29.94 -5.85
CA ALA A 90 22.12 30.27 -6.35
C ALA A 90 21.50 29.10 -7.13
N VAL A 91 22.25 28.39 -7.98
CA VAL A 91 21.75 27.23 -8.72
C VAL A 91 21.49 26.06 -7.80
N VAL A 92 22.45 25.73 -6.91
CA VAL A 92 22.37 24.57 -6.01
C VAL A 92 21.22 24.70 -5.01
N TRP A 93 20.84 25.91 -4.62
CA TRP A 93 19.68 26.14 -3.75
C TRP A 93 18.37 26.27 -4.53
N THR A 94 18.38 27.02 -5.63
CA THR A 94 17.13 27.31 -6.37
C THR A 94 16.53 26.06 -7.02
N VAL A 95 17.35 25.21 -7.66
CA VAL A 95 16.85 24.02 -8.35
C VAL A 95 16.14 23.05 -7.41
N PRO A 96 16.73 22.62 -6.27
CA PRO A 96 16.03 21.76 -5.31
C PRO A 96 14.77 22.41 -4.71
N ILE A 97 14.80 23.71 -4.41
CA ILE A 97 13.62 24.42 -3.88
C ILE A 97 12.46 24.37 -4.88
N LEU A 98 12.71 24.63 -6.16
CA LEU A 98 11.67 24.54 -7.19
C LEU A 98 11.12 23.13 -7.34
N ILE A 99 11.97 22.11 -7.27
CA ILE A 99 11.56 20.70 -7.31
C ILE A 99 10.67 20.37 -6.08
N ILE A 100 11.07 20.81 -4.88
CA ILE A 100 10.28 20.59 -3.66
C ILE A 100 8.91 21.26 -3.76
N LEU A 101 8.84 22.50 -4.25
CA LEU A 101 7.58 23.21 -4.44
C LEU A 101 6.65 22.47 -5.44
N PHE A 102 7.21 22.02 -6.55
CA PHE A 102 6.46 21.22 -7.52
C PHE A 102 5.95 19.91 -6.91
N LEU A 103 6.82 19.16 -6.21
CA LEU A 103 6.46 17.92 -5.55
C LEU A 103 5.42 18.14 -4.45
N ALA A 104 5.49 19.22 -3.71
CA ALA A 104 4.51 19.55 -2.68
C ALA A 104 3.10 19.73 -3.28
N VAL A 105 2.98 20.48 -4.38
CA VAL A 105 1.70 20.67 -5.09
C VAL A 105 1.22 19.36 -5.70
N LEU A 106 2.12 18.57 -6.30
CA LEU A 106 1.80 17.26 -6.87
C LEU A 106 1.28 16.32 -5.80
N THR A 107 2.00 16.18 -4.69
CA THR A 107 1.63 15.31 -3.57
C THR A 107 0.29 15.74 -2.96
N TRP A 108 0.10 17.03 -2.72
CA TRP A 108 -1.17 17.53 -2.20
C TRP A 108 -2.36 17.10 -3.07
N LYS A 109 -2.28 17.35 -4.37
CA LYS A 109 -3.35 16.99 -5.31
C LYS A 109 -3.60 15.49 -5.38
N THR A 110 -2.53 14.70 -5.49
CA THR A 110 -2.65 13.25 -5.68
C THR A 110 -3.08 12.53 -4.41
N THR A 111 -2.64 12.96 -3.23
CA THR A 111 -3.10 12.37 -1.95
C THR A 111 -4.61 12.49 -1.80
N HIS A 112 -5.19 13.66 -2.13
CA HIS A 112 -6.63 13.86 -2.07
C HIS A 112 -7.40 13.16 -3.21
N ALA A 113 -6.78 12.98 -4.37
CA ALA A 113 -7.42 12.28 -5.50
C ALA A 113 -7.42 10.77 -5.34
N LEU A 114 -6.34 10.20 -4.75
CA LEU A 114 -6.11 8.77 -4.60
C LEU A 114 -6.48 8.24 -3.21
N GLU A 115 -7.27 8.96 -2.44
CA GLU A 115 -7.73 8.51 -1.13
C GLU A 115 -8.50 7.19 -1.27
N PRO A 116 -8.11 6.10 -0.57
CA PRO A 116 -8.70 4.77 -0.75
C PRO A 116 -10.18 4.69 -0.44
N SER A 117 -10.66 5.52 0.50
CA SER A 117 -12.06 5.59 0.91
C SER A 117 -12.96 6.33 -0.09
N LYS A 118 -12.37 7.09 -1.02
CA LYS A 118 -13.12 7.89 -1.99
C LYS A 118 -13.70 6.99 -3.09
N PRO A 119 -15.03 7.05 -3.32
CA PRO A 119 -15.66 6.31 -4.41
C PRO A 119 -15.08 6.70 -5.77
N LEU A 120 -14.85 5.71 -6.62
CA LEU A 120 -14.44 5.94 -8.00
C LEU A 120 -15.65 6.41 -8.82
N VAL A 121 -15.46 7.46 -9.62
CA VAL A 121 -16.49 7.94 -10.53
C VAL A 121 -16.53 7.02 -11.75
N HIS A 122 -17.65 6.33 -11.93
CA HIS A 122 -17.89 5.41 -13.05
C HIS A 122 -19.38 5.33 -13.35
N ASP A 123 -19.73 4.97 -14.60
CA ASP A 123 -21.13 4.89 -15.04
C ASP A 123 -21.86 3.66 -14.48
N GLU A 124 -21.12 2.59 -14.15
CA GLU A 124 -21.68 1.37 -13.58
C GLU A 124 -21.80 1.43 -12.06
N LYS A 125 -22.85 0.78 -11.53
CA LYS A 125 -23.05 0.62 -10.10
C LYS A 125 -21.93 -0.23 -9.51
N PRO A 126 -21.27 0.21 -8.44
CA PRO A 126 -20.21 -0.55 -7.78
C PRO A 126 -20.72 -1.86 -7.17
N ILE A 127 -19.92 -2.91 -7.27
CA ILE A 127 -20.13 -4.17 -6.56
C ILE A 127 -19.55 -4.05 -5.16
N THR A 128 -20.33 -4.39 -4.13
CA THR A 128 -19.84 -4.42 -2.76
C THR A 128 -19.34 -5.82 -2.41
N ILE A 129 -18.10 -5.89 -1.93
CA ILE A 129 -17.49 -7.10 -1.36
C ILE A 129 -17.05 -6.79 0.07
N GLU A 130 -17.56 -7.54 1.03
CA GLU A 130 -17.18 -7.43 2.42
C GLU A 130 -16.03 -8.39 2.71
N VAL A 131 -14.96 -7.89 3.30
CA VAL A 131 -13.69 -8.61 3.48
C VAL A 131 -13.40 -8.75 4.96
N VAL A 132 -13.22 -9.98 5.42
CA VAL A 132 -12.83 -10.28 6.78
C VAL A 132 -11.46 -10.96 6.77
N SER A 133 -10.47 -10.32 7.38
CA SER A 133 -9.19 -10.93 7.66
C SER A 133 -9.34 -11.91 8.82
N MET A 134 -8.83 -13.12 8.69
CA MET A 134 -8.78 -14.16 9.72
C MET A 134 -7.32 -14.58 9.95
N ASP A 135 -7.07 -15.48 10.88
CA ASP A 135 -5.74 -16.04 11.10
C ASP A 135 -5.30 -16.88 9.90
N TRP A 136 -4.53 -16.19 9.05
CA TRP A 136 -3.82 -16.57 7.84
C TRP A 136 -4.70 -16.99 6.66
N LYS A 137 -5.94 -16.46 6.57
CA LYS A 137 -6.82 -16.57 5.40
C LYS A 137 -7.69 -15.34 5.23
N TRP A 138 -8.21 -15.16 4.02
CA TRP A 138 -9.13 -14.10 3.67
C TRP A 138 -10.54 -14.68 3.46
N PHE A 139 -11.53 -14.11 4.13
CA PHE A 139 -12.93 -14.44 3.96
C PHE A 139 -13.66 -13.29 3.29
N PHE A 140 -14.39 -13.60 2.23
CA PHE A 140 -15.08 -12.63 1.40
C PHE A 140 -16.58 -12.92 1.39
N ILE A 141 -17.39 -11.89 1.59
CA ILE A 141 -18.85 -11.96 1.59
C ILE A 141 -19.38 -11.09 0.45
N TYR A 142 -20.31 -11.62 -0.29
CA TYR A 142 -21.05 -10.92 -1.33
C TYR A 142 -22.51 -10.73 -0.87
N PRO A 143 -22.82 -9.59 -0.24
CA PRO A 143 -24.14 -9.41 0.38
C PRO A 143 -25.29 -9.42 -0.65
N GLU A 144 -25.07 -8.88 -1.85
CA GLU A 144 -26.08 -8.88 -2.90
C GLU A 144 -26.30 -10.27 -3.54
N GLN A 145 -25.29 -11.13 -3.59
CA GLN A 145 -25.34 -12.47 -4.19
C GLN A 145 -25.68 -13.56 -3.17
N GLY A 146 -25.54 -13.29 -1.88
CA GLY A 146 -25.79 -14.25 -0.80
C GLY A 146 -24.78 -15.39 -0.72
N ILE A 147 -23.53 -15.16 -1.16
CA ILE A 147 -22.41 -16.12 -1.14
C ILE A 147 -21.23 -15.61 -0.33
N ALA A 148 -20.38 -16.54 0.11
CA ALA A 148 -19.08 -16.20 0.67
C ALA A 148 -17.99 -17.13 0.12
N THR A 149 -16.73 -16.67 0.18
CA THR A 149 -15.59 -17.43 -0.32
C THR A 149 -14.38 -17.28 0.60
N VAL A 150 -13.48 -18.25 0.54
CA VAL A 150 -12.16 -18.21 1.21
C VAL A 150 -11.08 -18.12 0.13
N ASN A 151 -10.17 -17.16 0.27
CA ASN A 151 -8.95 -16.98 -0.55
C ASN A 151 -9.17 -16.83 -2.07
N GLU A 152 -10.39 -16.53 -2.50
CA GLU A 152 -10.72 -16.20 -3.90
C GLU A 152 -11.84 -15.18 -3.97
N ILE A 153 -11.69 -14.18 -4.83
CA ILE A 153 -12.74 -13.22 -5.18
C ILE A 153 -12.87 -13.13 -6.70
N ALA A 154 -14.07 -12.80 -7.18
CA ALA A 154 -14.30 -12.45 -8.58
C ALA A 154 -15.14 -11.18 -8.69
N PHE A 155 -14.93 -10.43 -9.77
CA PHE A 155 -15.71 -9.25 -10.15
C PHE A 155 -15.47 -8.93 -11.62
N PRO A 156 -16.41 -8.27 -12.33
CA PRO A 156 -16.21 -7.92 -13.74
C PRO A 156 -15.09 -6.87 -13.90
N ALA A 157 -14.31 -6.99 -14.97
CA ALA A 157 -13.41 -5.92 -15.39
C ALA A 157 -14.21 -4.64 -15.73
N ASN A 158 -13.56 -3.50 -15.63
CA ASN A 158 -14.14 -2.17 -15.85
C ASN A 158 -15.38 -1.85 -14.98
N THR A 159 -15.58 -2.56 -13.89
CA THR A 159 -16.65 -2.32 -12.92
C THR A 159 -16.02 -1.86 -11.59
N PRO A 160 -16.52 -0.77 -10.97
CA PRO A 160 -16.04 -0.35 -9.66
C PRO A 160 -16.36 -1.42 -8.60
N VAL A 161 -15.39 -1.70 -7.75
CA VAL A 161 -15.58 -2.59 -6.59
C VAL A 161 -15.33 -1.81 -5.31
N GLN A 162 -16.31 -1.84 -4.41
CA GLN A 162 -16.19 -1.34 -3.06
C GLN A 162 -15.88 -2.49 -2.12
N PHE A 163 -14.68 -2.50 -1.58
CA PHE A 163 -14.28 -3.41 -0.51
C PHE A 163 -14.55 -2.76 0.85
N LYS A 164 -15.39 -3.39 1.68
CA LYS A 164 -15.56 -3.06 3.10
C LYS A 164 -14.73 -4.04 3.89
N VAL A 165 -13.72 -3.55 4.61
CA VAL A 165 -12.68 -4.42 5.17
C VAL A 165 -12.68 -4.34 6.69
N THR A 166 -12.64 -5.49 7.35
CA THR A 166 -12.48 -5.64 8.79
C THR A 166 -11.56 -6.84 9.12
N SER A 167 -11.28 -7.05 10.38
CA SER A 167 -10.54 -8.21 10.87
C SER A 167 -11.32 -8.96 11.96
N ASN A 168 -11.20 -10.28 11.98
CA ASN A 168 -11.67 -11.14 13.10
C ASN A 168 -10.51 -11.54 14.02
N SER A 169 -9.34 -11.01 13.84
CA SER A 169 -8.14 -11.29 14.65
C SER A 169 -7.22 -10.05 14.70
N VAL A 170 -5.94 -10.25 14.60
CA VAL A 170 -4.94 -9.17 14.56
C VAL A 170 -5.08 -8.29 13.32
N MET A 171 -4.50 -7.11 13.37
CA MET A 171 -4.46 -6.18 12.23
C MET A 171 -3.74 -6.83 11.05
N ASN A 172 -4.34 -6.71 9.88
CA ASN A 172 -3.80 -7.12 8.59
C ASN A 172 -3.87 -5.97 7.59
N SER A 173 -3.37 -6.19 6.38
CA SER A 173 -3.47 -5.23 5.29
C SER A 173 -3.93 -5.93 4.02
N PHE A 174 -5.11 -5.58 3.54
CA PHE A 174 -5.67 -6.07 2.30
C PHE A 174 -5.03 -5.38 1.11
N PHE A 175 -4.42 -6.15 0.20
CA PHE A 175 -3.64 -5.59 -0.89
C PHE A 175 -3.72 -6.44 -2.17
N ILE A 176 -4.06 -5.80 -3.28
CA ILE A 176 -3.99 -6.37 -4.63
C ILE A 176 -3.00 -5.52 -5.45
N PRO A 177 -1.70 -5.86 -5.46
CA PRO A 177 -0.62 -4.99 -5.95
C PRO A 177 -0.79 -4.46 -7.38
N ARG A 178 -1.41 -5.23 -8.27
CA ARG A 178 -1.63 -4.82 -9.66
C ARG A 178 -2.83 -3.88 -9.85
N LEU A 179 -3.71 -3.76 -8.86
CA LEU A 179 -4.90 -2.93 -8.97
C LEU A 179 -4.75 -1.56 -8.29
N GLY A 180 -4.05 -1.50 -7.16
CA GLY A 180 -3.89 -0.21 -6.49
C GLY A 180 -3.44 -0.30 -5.04
N SER A 181 -3.95 0.63 -4.24
CA SER A 181 -3.56 0.82 -2.83
C SER A 181 -3.94 -0.36 -1.93
N GLN A 182 -3.26 -0.45 -0.82
CA GLN A 182 -3.63 -1.33 0.30
C GLN A 182 -4.51 -0.59 1.31
N ILE A 183 -5.26 -1.34 2.13
CA ILE A 183 -6.04 -0.82 3.26
C ILE A 183 -5.89 -1.72 4.48
N TYR A 184 -5.86 -1.14 5.67
CA TYR A 184 -5.79 -1.92 6.91
C TYR A 184 -7.12 -2.58 7.24
N ALA A 185 -7.05 -3.86 7.64
CA ALA A 185 -8.11 -4.65 8.23
C ALA A 185 -7.92 -4.67 9.75
N MET A 186 -8.81 -4.03 10.49
CA MET A 186 -8.73 -3.88 11.95
C MET A 186 -9.98 -4.43 12.62
N ALA A 187 -9.81 -5.18 13.71
CA ALA A 187 -10.92 -5.72 14.47
C ALA A 187 -11.78 -4.60 15.10
N GLY A 188 -13.10 -4.76 15.03
CA GLY A 188 -14.05 -3.76 15.54
C GLY A 188 -14.20 -2.49 14.69
N MET A 189 -13.52 -2.40 13.55
CA MET A 189 -13.58 -1.25 12.64
C MET A 189 -13.89 -1.68 11.21
N GLN A 190 -14.53 -0.80 10.45
CA GLN A 190 -14.70 -0.95 9.00
C GLN A 190 -13.85 0.08 8.28
N THR A 191 -13.04 -0.36 7.34
CA THR A 191 -12.35 0.50 6.37
C THR A 191 -12.91 0.27 4.97
N ASN A 192 -12.78 1.25 4.09
CA ASN A 192 -13.30 1.16 2.72
C ASN A 192 -12.17 1.33 1.72
N LEU A 193 -12.15 0.49 0.68
CA LEU A 193 -11.22 0.57 -0.43
C LEU A 193 -12.00 0.44 -1.74
N HIS A 194 -11.72 1.34 -2.68
CA HIS A 194 -12.35 1.32 -3.99
C HIS A 194 -11.30 1.00 -5.05
N LEU A 195 -11.53 -0.03 -5.84
CA LEU A 195 -10.65 -0.46 -6.94
C LEU A 195 -11.46 -0.72 -8.21
N ILE A 196 -10.78 -0.63 -9.34
CA ILE A 196 -11.24 -1.05 -10.66
C ILE A 196 -10.12 -1.84 -11.33
N ALA A 197 -10.45 -3.00 -11.92
CA ALA A 197 -9.55 -3.70 -12.83
C ALA A 197 -9.87 -3.27 -14.25
N ASN A 198 -8.91 -2.68 -14.96
CA ASN A 198 -9.10 -2.24 -16.35
C ASN A 198 -9.01 -3.40 -17.36
N GLU A 199 -8.42 -4.51 -16.98
CA GLU A 199 -8.22 -5.68 -17.81
C GLU A 199 -8.73 -6.93 -17.10
N ALA A 200 -9.33 -7.85 -17.85
CA ALA A 200 -9.67 -9.18 -17.36
C ALA A 200 -8.41 -9.99 -17.08
N GLY A 201 -8.42 -10.77 -16.00
CA GLY A 201 -7.27 -11.58 -15.60
C GLY A 201 -7.35 -12.05 -14.16
N THR A 202 -6.38 -12.82 -13.75
CA THR A 202 -6.25 -13.27 -12.36
C THR A 202 -5.08 -12.56 -11.69
N TYR A 203 -5.35 -11.85 -10.63
CA TYR A 203 -4.40 -11.06 -9.87
C TYR A 203 -4.13 -11.69 -8.52
N ASP A 204 -2.88 -11.60 -8.06
CA ASP A 204 -2.51 -12.05 -6.74
C ASP A 204 -2.88 -10.99 -5.70
N GLY A 205 -3.60 -11.41 -4.66
CA GLY A 205 -3.86 -10.65 -3.46
C GLY A 205 -3.04 -11.20 -2.28
N ILE A 206 -2.60 -10.32 -1.41
CA ILE A 206 -1.74 -10.65 -0.27
C ILE A 206 -2.16 -9.90 0.99
N SER A 207 -1.74 -10.40 2.14
CA SER A 207 -1.61 -9.56 3.33
C SER A 207 -0.27 -8.82 3.29
N ALA A 208 -0.28 -7.51 3.53
CA ALA A 208 0.93 -6.68 3.52
C ALA A 208 1.42 -6.30 4.93
N SER A 209 0.74 -6.77 5.99
CA SER A 209 1.13 -6.61 7.40
C SER A 209 1.37 -7.96 8.04
N TYR A 210 2.52 -8.12 8.68
CA TYR A 210 2.87 -9.37 9.36
C TYR A 210 1.86 -9.69 10.49
N SER A 211 1.34 -10.91 10.49
CA SER A 211 0.29 -11.36 11.39
C SER A 211 0.56 -12.72 12.04
N GLY A 212 1.81 -13.18 12.07
CA GLY A 212 2.18 -14.43 12.73
C GLY A 212 2.68 -15.52 11.78
N PRO A 213 2.74 -16.80 12.25
CA PRO A 213 3.43 -17.90 11.56
C PRO A 213 2.92 -18.16 10.13
N GLY A 214 1.62 -18.17 9.92
CA GLY A 214 1.00 -18.45 8.61
C GLY A 214 0.92 -17.25 7.65
N PHE A 215 1.49 -16.09 8.02
CA PHE A 215 1.45 -14.87 7.22
C PHE A 215 1.93 -15.06 5.77
N SER A 216 3.00 -15.80 5.56
CA SER A 216 3.56 -16.03 4.22
C SER A 216 2.61 -16.80 3.28
N GLY A 217 1.69 -17.57 3.84
CA GLY A 217 0.64 -18.31 3.13
C GLY A 217 -0.68 -17.55 2.98
N MET A 218 -0.82 -16.37 3.61
CA MET A 218 -2.05 -15.57 3.58
C MET A 218 -2.20 -14.82 2.26
N LYS A 219 -2.56 -15.57 1.22
CA LYS A 219 -2.72 -15.10 -0.15
C LYS A 219 -4.09 -15.46 -0.69
N PHE A 220 -4.56 -14.70 -1.66
CA PHE A 220 -5.82 -14.98 -2.37
C PHE A 220 -5.70 -14.65 -3.85
N LYS A 221 -6.66 -15.12 -4.65
CA LYS A 221 -6.78 -14.78 -6.06
C LYS A 221 -7.94 -13.81 -6.28
N ALA A 222 -7.67 -12.74 -7.01
CA ALA A 222 -8.67 -11.79 -7.47
C ALA A 222 -8.86 -11.98 -8.97
N ILE A 223 -10.03 -12.47 -9.36
CA ILE A 223 -10.40 -12.80 -10.74
C ILE A 223 -11.23 -11.65 -11.31
N ALA A 224 -10.62 -10.83 -12.16
CA ALA A 224 -11.36 -9.89 -12.98
C ALA A 224 -11.94 -10.63 -14.20
N THR A 225 -13.24 -10.86 -14.21
CA THR A 225 -13.91 -11.56 -15.32
C THR A 225 -14.05 -10.63 -16.54
N PRO A 226 -14.06 -11.18 -17.77
CA PRO A 226 -14.15 -10.36 -18.98
C PRO A 226 -15.42 -9.50 -19.02
N ASP A 227 -16.53 -10.02 -18.50
CA ASP A 227 -17.83 -9.39 -18.50
C ASP A 227 -18.68 -9.81 -17.28
N ARG A 228 -19.87 -9.22 -17.19
CA ARG A 228 -20.85 -9.51 -16.13
C ARG A 228 -21.37 -10.94 -16.20
N ALA A 229 -21.54 -11.49 -17.40
CA ALA A 229 -22.07 -12.85 -17.58
C ALA A 229 -21.09 -13.90 -17.03
N ALA A 230 -19.81 -13.72 -17.24
CA ALA A 230 -18.77 -14.60 -16.66
C ALA A 230 -18.71 -14.50 -15.12
N PHE A 231 -18.92 -13.29 -14.57
CA PHE A 231 -19.05 -13.11 -13.14
C PHE A 231 -20.29 -13.83 -12.58
N ASP A 232 -21.44 -13.69 -13.23
CA ASP A 232 -22.67 -14.34 -12.81
C ASP A 232 -22.53 -15.88 -12.86
N GLN A 233 -21.82 -16.44 -13.85
CA GLN A 233 -21.48 -17.87 -13.89
C GLN A 233 -20.61 -18.30 -12.70
N TRP A 234 -19.64 -17.49 -12.31
CA TRP A 234 -18.81 -17.76 -11.14
C TRP A 234 -19.66 -17.72 -9.85
N VAL A 235 -20.57 -16.76 -9.73
CA VAL A 235 -21.52 -16.67 -8.60
C VAL A 235 -22.40 -17.92 -8.52
N GLU A 236 -22.96 -18.37 -9.65
CA GLU A 236 -23.78 -19.59 -9.70
C GLU A 236 -22.98 -20.84 -9.30
N LYS A 237 -21.71 -20.94 -9.71
CA LYS A 237 -20.82 -22.01 -9.24
C LYS A 237 -20.65 -21.96 -7.72
N ALA A 238 -20.47 -20.78 -7.14
CA ALA A 238 -20.33 -20.62 -5.69
C ALA A 238 -21.62 -20.98 -4.95
N LYS A 239 -22.80 -20.66 -5.49
CA LYS A 239 -24.11 -21.03 -4.93
C LYS A 239 -24.38 -22.54 -4.93
N GLN A 240 -23.75 -23.30 -5.82
CA GLN A 240 -23.85 -24.75 -5.85
C GLN A 240 -23.04 -25.44 -4.73
N SER A 241 -22.29 -24.67 -3.94
CA SER A 241 -21.56 -25.23 -2.80
C SER A 241 -22.50 -25.85 -1.77
N THR A 242 -22.15 -27.01 -1.28
CA THR A 242 -22.84 -27.69 -0.18
C THR A 242 -22.54 -27.07 1.20
N ASN A 243 -21.45 -26.29 1.30
CA ASN A 243 -21.12 -25.57 2.51
C ASN A 243 -22.02 -24.34 2.64
N THR A 244 -22.60 -24.15 3.81
CA THR A 244 -23.46 -22.99 4.11
C THR A 244 -22.84 -22.12 5.20
N MET A 245 -23.19 -20.83 5.17
CA MET A 245 -22.74 -19.84 6.15
C MET A 245 -23.94 -19.17 6.82
N SER A 246 -24.84 -19.98 7.35
CA SER A 246 -26.17 -19.58 7.84
C SER A 246 -26.17 -18.90 9.21
N ASP A 247 -25.10 -19.04 9.99
CA ASP A 247 -25.01 -18.53 11.35
C ASP A 247 -23.56 -18.20 11.77
N MET A 248 -23.43 -17.60 12.97
CA MET A 248 -22.11 -17.28 13.53
C MET A 248 -21.31 -18.51 13.92
N ALA A 249 -21.94 -19.63 14.26
CA ALA A 249 -21.22 -20.85 14.62
C ALA A 249 -20.49 -21.45 13.41
N ALA A 250 -21.12 -21.41 12.22
CA ALA A 250 -20.47 -21.80 10.97
C ALA A 250 -19.28 -20.88 10.67
N PHE A 251 -19.43 -19.57 10.88
CA PHE A 251 -18.34 -18.59 10.70
C PHE A 251 -17.17 -18.89 11.67
N GLU A 252 -17.43 -19.09 12.96
CA GLU A 252 -16.38 -19.37 13.96
C GLU A 252 -15.59 -20.65 13.63
N LYS A 253 -16.25 -21.65 13.09
CA LYS A 253 -15.59 -22.86 12.61
C LYS A 253 -14.60 -22.57 11.49
N VAL A 254 -14.98 -21.73 10.54
CA VAL A 254 -14.07 -21.29 9.46
C VAL A 254 -12.98 -20.36 9.98
N ALA A 255 -13.28 -19.53 10.98
CA ALA A 255 -12.35 -18.59 11.60
C ALA A 255 -11.24 -19.24 12.43
N THR A 256 -11.34 -20.55 12.74
CA THR A 256 -10.29 -21.29 13.47
C THR A 256 -8.95 -21.13 12.75
N PRO A 257 -7.85 -20.76 13.45
CA PRO A 257 -6.54 -20.56 12.86
C PRO A 257 -6.06 -21.74 12.01
N SER A 258 -5.65 -21.48 10.80
CA SER A 258 -5.13 -22.50 9.87
C SER A 258 -4.29 -21.88 8.76
N GLU A 259 -3.31 -22.61 8.26
CA GLU A 259 -2.35 -22.14 7.28
C GLU A 259 -2.59 -22.77 5.90
N TYR A 260 -2.18 -22.07 4.83
CA TYR A 260 -2.23 -22.55 3.44
C TYR A 260 -3.59 -23.08 3.01
N ASN A 261 -4.66 -22.36 3.40
CA ASN A 261 -6.03 -22.75 3.13
C ASN A 261 -6.32 -22.76 1.63
N LYS A 262 -7.06 -23.79 1.19
CA LYS A 262 -7.58 -23.88 -0.17
C LYS A 262 -8.74 -22.91 -0.36
N VAL A 263 -9.10 -22.68 -1.62
CA VAL A 263 -10.31 -21.95 -1.98
C VAL A 263 -11.52 -22.75 -1.55
N GLU A 264 -12.43 -22.10 -0.84
CA GLU A 264 -13.73 -22.67 -0.43
C GLU A 264 -14.85 -21.71 -0.79
N TYR A 265 -16.02 -22.26 -1.10
CA TYR A 265 -17.22 -21.50 -1.41
C TYR A 265 -18.33 -21.86 -0.42
N PHE A 266 -19.15 -20.86 -0.07
CA PHE A 266 -20.27 -20.99 0.85
C PHE A 266 -21.52 -20.38 0.21
N SER A 267 -22.60 -21.14 0.24
CA SER A 267 -23.93 -20.69 -0.12
C SER A 267 -24.70 -20.24 1.13
N ASN A 268 -25.85 -19.60 0.93
CA ASN A 268 -26.78 -19.21 2.01
C ASN A 268 -26.10 -18.47 3.18
N VAL A 269 -25.49 -17.34 2.86
CA VAL A 269 -24.78 -16.51 3.84
C VAL A 269 -25.77 -15.75 4.71
N LYS A 270 -25.56 -15.77 6.03
CA LYS A 270 -26.35 -15.01 7.00
C LYS A 270 -26.36 -13.52 6.60
N PRO A 271 -27.53 -12.89 6.50
CA PRO A 271 -27.62 -11.43 6.38
C PRO A 271 -26.89 -10.75 7.54
N ASP A 272 -26.23 -9.62 7.29
CA ASP A 272 -25.48 -8.82 8.27
C ASP A 272 -24.32 -9.55 9.00
N LEU A 273 -23.86 -10.71 8.50
CA LEU A 273 -22.73 -11.46 9.08
C LEU A 273 -21.51 -10.57 9.29
N PHE A 274 -21.21 -9.68 8.35
CA PHE A 274 -20.10 -8.75 8.45
C PHE A 274 -20.23 -7.78 9.64
N LYS A 275 -21.44 -7.28 9.88
CA LYS A 275 -21.71 -6.39 11.03
C LYS A 275 -21.58 -7.14 12.34
N ASP A 276 -22.03 -8.40 12.39
CA ASP A 276 -21.91 -9.25 13.59
C ASP A 276 -20.43 -9.49 13.94
N VAL A 277 -19.59 -9.72 12.93
CA VAL A 277 -18.13 -9.86 13.11
C VAL A 277 -17.51 -8.59 13.69
N ILE A 278 -17.90 -7.42 13.22
CA ILE A 278 -17.43 -6.14 13.78
C ILE A 278 -17.94 -5.98 15.23
N GLY A 279 -19.21 -6.30 15.48
CA GLY A 279 -19.85 -6.19 16.79
C GLY A 279 -19.17 -6.98 17.89
N LYS A 280 -18.62 -8.16 17.59
CA LYS A 280 -17.85 -8.98 18.54
C LYS A 280 -16.78 -8.20 19.29
N PHE A 281 -16.09 -7.31 18.60
CA PHE A 281 -14.97 -6.54 19.16
C PHE A 281 -15.40 -5.21 19.79
N MET A 282 -16.56 -4.67 19.40
CA MET A 282 -17.13 -3.46 20.02
C MET A 282 -17.62 -3.71 21.44
N ASP A 283 -18.25 -4.85 21.70
CA ASP A 283 -18.76 -5.22 23.03
C ASP A 283 -17.62 -5.56 24.01
N HIS A 284 -16.52 -6.15 23.53
CA HIS A 284 -15.31 -6.37 24.35
C HIS A 284 -14.66 -5.04 24.80
N GLY A 285 -14.66 -4.01 23.95
CA GLY A 285 -14.18 -2.67 24.32
C GLY A 285 -14.99 -2.00 25.42
N LYS A 286 -16.29 -2.23 25.46
CA LYS A 286 -17.17 -1.75 26.54
C LYS A 286 -16.95 -2.50 27.86
N SER A 287 -16.72 -3.80 27.83
CA SER A 287 -16.46 -4.59 29.03
C SER A 287 -15.12 -4.26 29.69
N MET A 288 -14.08 -3.90 28.90
CA MET A 288 -12.80 -3.43 29.45
C MET A 288 -12.89 -2.06 30.10
N ASN A 289 -13.75 -1.15 29.60
CA ASN A 289 -13.98 0.15 30.24
C ASN A 289 -14.85 0.08 31.51
N MET A 290 -15.67 -0.96 31.68
CA MET A 290 -16.44 -1.17 32.92
C MET A 290 -15.65 -1.85 34.05
N SER A 291 -14.47 -2.39 33.78
CA SER A 291 -13.61 -3.04 34.75
C SER A 291 -12.46 -2.17 35.29
N GLN A 292 -12.42 -0.87 34.96
CA GLN A 292 -11.61 0.08 35.71
C GLN A 292 -12.36 0.39 37.03
N PRO A 293 -11.80 0.08 38.20
CA PRO A 293 -12.38 0.49 39.46
C PRO A 293 -12.38 2.02 39.49
N GLU A 294 -13.56 2.60 39.77
CA GLU A 294 -13.67 3.98 40.23
C GLU A 294 -12.90 4.10 41.55
N GLY A 295 -11.62 4.41 41.44
CA GLY A 295 -10.68 4.59 42.52
C GLY A 295 -10.13 6.01 42.52
N GLU A 296 -10.73 6.84 43.39
CA GLU A 296 -10.09 8.01 44.01
C GLU A 296 -9.63 9.16 43.09
N HIS A 297 -10.60 10.01 42.73
CA HIS A 297 -10.31 11.43 42.63
C HIS A 297 -10.32 12.02 44.03
N SER A 298 -9.21 11.97 44.74
CA SER A 298 -8.94 12.80 45.92
C SER A 298 -7.89 13.82 45.58
N ALA A 299 -8.35 15.10 45.57
CA ALA A 299 -7.61 16.28 45.95
C ALA A 299 -6.27 16.59 45.26
N HIS A 300 -6.29 17.42 44.27
CA HIS A 300 -5.30 18.48 44.11
C HIS A 300 -6.02 19.81 43.82
N GLU A 301 -6.64 20.34 44.87
CA GLU A 301 -6.78 21.79 45.07
C GLU A 301 -5.41 22.30 45.54
N GLY A 302 -4.94 23.37 44.91
CA GLY A 302 -3.91 24.22 45.46
C GLY A 302 -2.61 24.25 44.66
N MET A 303 -2.57 25.10 43.66
CA MET A 303 -1.42 25.96 43.31
C MET A 303 -1.88 27.02 42.30
N GLU A 304 -2.65 27.97 42.77
CA GLU A 304 -2.66 29.31 42.21
C GLU A 304 -1.40 30.04 42.71
N GLY A 305 -0.72 30.75 41.81
CA GLY A 305 0.18 31.83 42.14
C GLY A 305 1.68 31.51 42.00
N MET A 306 2.22 31.64 40.78
CA MET A 306 3.57 32.13 40.62
C MET A 306 3.63 33.18 39.51
N ASP A 307 3.61 34.41 39.97
CA ASP A 307 3.91 35.65 39.30
C ASP A 307 5.27 35.63 38.62
N MET A 308 5.32 35.83 37.32
CA MET A 308 6.55 36.02 36.55
C MET A 308 6.71 37.51 36.25
N SER A 309 7.17 38.26 37.28
CA SER A 309 7.79 39.56 37.05
C SER A 309 9.15 39.60 37.72
N HIS A 310 10.10 40.17 36.99
CA HIS A 310 11.47 40.53 37.33
C HIS A 310 12.59 39.47 37.12
N ALA A 311 13.33 39.69 36.02
CA ALA A 311 14.74 39.99 36.10
C ALA A 311 15.28 40.43 34.72
N GLU A 312 15.25 41.75 34.60
CA GLU A 312 16.16 42.51 33.73
C GLU A 312 17.52 42.65 34.45
N THR A 313 18.57 42.77 33.63
CA THR A 313 19.93 43.27 33.89
C THR A 313 21.06 42.33 34.24
N ALA A 314 22.08 42.50 33.38
CA ALA A 314 23.52 42.60 33.60
C ALA A 314 24.39 41.32 33.38
N HIS A 315 25.08 41.21 32.34
CA HIS A 315 26.45 41.51 31.93
C HIS A 315 26.76 40.87 30.57
#